data_cc2281c8688345dd4b6f23444c720cb7
#
_entry.id   cc2281c8688345dd4b6f23444c720cb7
#
_cell.length_a   1.000
_cell.length_b   1.000
_cell.length_c   1.000
_cell.angle_alpha   90.00
_cell.angle_beta   90.00
_cell.angle_gamma   90.00
#
_symmetry.space_group_name_H-M   'P 1'
#
loop_
_entity.id
_entity.type
_entity.pdbx_description
1 polymer ?
#
loop_
_entity_poly.entity_id
_entity_poly.type
_entity_poly.pdbx_seq_one_letter_code
_entity_poly.pdbx_strand_id
1 'polypeptide(L)'
;MDEKSAGRGLDYITVVSNLETGWVEYLAGERRQASLDRFFEKFSAEERKGIEAVAMDMWDPPVNSTRDHLDKADDKIVFDRYYLMEYMTGAVDAVRKQENRAFSAGGDKSLSGTKYLWLYSEVNLPERHRDRFASFRGGDLRTARAWAIKERLRHLWSYKRRGWGEKHFRRWYFWATHSRLQPVVDAARTLKCHEAGLMSYFAHRVGNAGAKRLNSRIQAIRVSARGYRNREHFKTAIWFHLGGLQLYPATP
;
A
#
# COMPACT_ATOMS: atom_id res chain seq x y z
N MET A 1 -4.67 8.64 4.18
CA MET A 1 -5.83 8.54 3.27
C MET A 1 -5.96 7.11 2.80
N ASP A 2 -7.15 6.54 2.78
CA ASP A 2 -7.37 5.15 2.39
C ASP A 2 -8.79 4.99 1.81
N GLU A 3 -9.04 3.95 1.05
CA GLU A 3 -10.31 3.68 0.40
C GLU A 3 -10.90 2.37 0.89
N LYS A 4 -12.19 2.39 1.24
CA LYS A 4 -12.91 1.23 1.77
C LYS A 4 -14.12 0.88 0.93
N SER A 5 -14.26 -0.40 0.61
CA SER A 5 -15.49 -0.90 -0.01
C SER A 5 -16.67 -0.74 0.94
N ALA A 6 -17.68 -0.01 0.49
CA ALA A 6 -18.93 0.21 1.23
C ALA A 6 -19.99 -0.84 0.88
N GLY A 7 -19.90 -1.48 -0.29
CA GLY A 7 -20.92 -2.40 -0.79
C GLY A 7 -20.35 -3.47 -1.74
N ARG A 8 -21.23 -4.10 -2.53
CA ARG A 8 -20.84 -4.98 -3.64
C ARG A 8 -20.48 -4.12 -4.86
N GLY A 9 -19.43 -4.53 -5.59
CA GLY A 9 -18.97 -3.82 -6.80
C GLY A 9 -17.99 -2.69 -6.48
N LEU A 10 -18.05 -1.59 -7.27
CA LEU A 10 -17.14 -0.43 -7.20
C LEU A 10 -17.63 0.65 -6.19
N ASP A 11 -18.34 0.26 -5.16
CA ASP A 11 -18.83 1.17 -4.12
C ASP A 11 -17.76 1.35 -3.04
N TYR A 12 -17.08 2.51 -3.05
CA TYR A 12 -16.00 2.85 -2.13
C TYR A 12 -16.32 4.11 -1.34
N ILE A 13 -15.81 4.16 -0.12
CA ILE A 13 -15.74 5.36 0.72
C ILE A 13 -14.27 5.75 0.84
N THR A 14 -13.95 7.00 0.55
CA THR A 14 -12.65 7.59 0.85
C THR A 14 -12.62 8.03 2.31
N VAL A 15 -11.63 7.59 3.04
CA VAL A 15 -11.43 7.88 4.46
C VAL A 15 -10.14 8.67 4.64
N VAL A 16 -10.23 9.85 5.24
CA VAL A 16 -9.07 10.60 5.70
C VAL A 16 -9.06 10.58 7.22
N SER A 17 -7.95 10.21 7.79
CA SER A 17 -7.77 10.16 9.24
C SER A 17 -6.50 10.86 9.67
N ASN A 18 -6.50 11.42 10.84
CA ASN A 18 -5.32 11.94 11.50
C ASN A 18 -4.44 10.76 11.94
N LEU A 19 -3.15 10.84 11.65
CA LEU A 19 -2.20 9.75 11.94
C LEU A 19 -1.81 9.67 13.43
N GLU A 20 -1.89 10.79 14.14
CA GLU A 20 -1.54 10.88 15.56
C GLU A 20 -2.68 10.40 16.45
N THR A 21 -3.89 10.94 16.24
CA THR A 21 -5.07 10.61 17.05
C THR A 21 -5.73 9.31 16.61
N GLY A 22 -5.59 8.95 15.34
CA GLY A 22 -6.30 7.83 14.70
C GLY A 22 -7.78 8.12 14.45
N TRP A 23 -8.22 9.39 14.59
CA TRP A 23 -9.59 9.79 14.32
C TRP A 23 -9.85 10.03 12.84
N VAL A 24 -11.08 9.76 12.43
CA VAL A 24 -11.54 10.08 11.08
C VAL A 24 -11.82 11.57 11.00
N GLU A 25 -11.18 12.22 10.04
CA GLU A 25 -11.31 13.66 9.79
C GLU A 25 -12.23 13.96 8.59
N TYR A 26 -12.35 12.99 7.68
CA TYR A 26 -13.19 13.17 6.49
C TYR A 26 -13.63 11.84 5.88
N LEU A 27 -14.86 11.82 5.39
CA LEU A 27 -15.47 10.72 4.64
C LEU A 27 -16.10 11.25 3.36
N ALA A 28 -15.69 10.71 2.21
CA ALA A 28 -16.34 10.95 0.93
C ALA A 28 -16.95 9.67 0.38
N GLY A 29 -18.05 9.82 -0.35
CA GLY A 29 -18.76 8.70 -0.96
C GLY A 29 -18.24 8.28 -2.33
N GLU A 30 -17.18 8.89 -2.84
CA GLU A 30 -16.67 8.65 -4.17
C GLU A 30 -15.15 8.49 -4.18
N ARG A 31 -14.68 7.63 -5.10
CA ARG A 31 -13.25 7.40 -5.34
C ARG A 31 -12.75 8.34 -6.44
N ARG A 32 -12.77 9.65 -6.20
CA ARG A 32 -12.38 10.68 -7.18
C ARG A 32 -11.47 11.73 -6.55
N GLN A 33 -10.63 12.36 -7.36
CA GLN A 33 -9.79 13.47 -6.92
C GLN A 33 -10.63 14.57 -6.27
N ALA A 34 -11.73 14.99 -6.90
CA ALA A 34 -12.64 16.02 -6.39
C ALA A 34 -13.17 15.75 -4.97
N SER A 35 -13.21 14.49 -4.53
CA SER A 35 -13.59 14.16 -3.16
C SER A 35 -12.53 14.55 -2.14
N LEU A 36 -11.26 14.46 -2.53
CA LEU A 36 -10.12 14.86 -1.69
C LEU A 36 -9.83 16.35 -1.80
N ASP A 37 -10.09 16.96 -2.97
CA ASP A 37 -9.99 18.41 -3.13
C ASP A 37 -10.89 19.12 -2.12
N ARG A 38 -12.15 18.67 -1.96
CA ARG A 38 -13.08 19.18 -0.93
C ARG A 38 -12.58 19.01 0.50
N PHE A 39 -11.74 18.02 0.76
CA PHE A 39 -11.11 17.88 2.08
C PHE A 39 -10.09 18.98 2.31
N PHE A 40 -9.18 19.21 1.35
CA PHE A 40 -8.17 20.25 1.46
C PHE A 40 -8.74 21.67 1.44
N GLU A 41 -9.85 21.90 0.71
CA GLU A 41 -10.55 23.19 0.64
C GLU A 41 -11.16 23.63 1.98
N LYS A 42 -11.36 22.70 2.93
CA LYS A 42 -11.83 23.04 4.29
C LYS A 42 -10.79 23.76 5.13
N PHE A 43 -9.54 23.67 4.75
CA PHE A 43 -8.43 24.25 5.48
C PHE A 43 -7.97 25.55 4.84
N SER A 44 -7.67 26.54 5.66
CA SER A 44 -6.99 27.76 5.24
C SER A 44 -5.60 27.45 4.68
N ALA A 45 -4.99 28.39 3.97
CA ALA A 45 -3.65 28.24 3.44
C ALA A 45 -2.62 27.99 4.57
N GLU A 46 -2.80 28.61 5.74
CA GLU A 46 -1.92 28.43 6.90
C GLU A 46 -2.06 27.04 7.51
N GLU A 47 -3.27 26.53 7.67
CA GLU A 47 -3.52 25.17 8.16
C GLU A 47 -2.94 24.11 7.23
N ARG A 48 -3.05 24.31 5.90
CA ARG A 48 -2.45 23.41 4.91
C ARG A 48 -0.92 23.39 4.98
N LYS A 49 -0.27 24.50 5.30
CA LYS A 49 1.18 24.53 5.55
C LYS A 49 1.58 23.65 6.72
N GLY A 50 0.72 23.59 7.77
CA GLY A 50 0.92 22.75 8.94
C GLY A 50 0.82 21.23 8.67
N ILE A 51 0.31 20.80 7.51
CA ILE A 51 0.29 19.38 7.16
C ILE A 51 1.72 18.92 6.85
N GLU A 52 2.28 18.08 7.71
CA GLU A 52 3.66 17.59 7.59
C GLU A 52 3.78 16.38 6.67
N ALA A 53 2.83 15.44 6.74
CA ALA A 53 2.86 14.21 5.95
C ALA A 53 1.46 13.73 5.58
N VAL A 54 1.33 13.16 4.39
CA VAL A 54 0.09 12.51 3.91
C VAL A 54 0.42 11.08 3.48
N ALA A 55 -0.03 10.12 4.29
CA ALA A 55 0.14 8.71 3.96
C ALA A 55 -0.99 8.24 3.03
N MET A 56 -0.64 7.58 1.93
CA MET A 56 -1.60 7.11 0.92
C MET A 56 -1.05 5.94 0.10
N ASP A 57 -1.93 5.36 -0.71
CA ASP A 57 -1.57 4.40 -1.74
C ASP A 57 -0.95 5.10 -2.96
N MET A 58 -0.24 4.35 -3.80
CA MET A 58 0.25 4.85 -5.10
C MET A 58 -0.90 4.88 -6.13
N TRP A 59 -1.85 5.76 -5.90
CA TRP A 59 -3.05 5.95 -6.71
C TRP A 59 -3.13 7.42 -7.11
N ASP A 60 -3.32 7.71 -8.41
CA ASP A 60 -3.18 9.05 -8.96
C ASP A 60 -4.09 10.11 -8.32
N PRO A 61 -5.40 9.90 -8.10
CA PRO A 61 -6.28 10.91 -7.54
C PRO A 61 -5.84 11.49 -6.20
N PRO A 62 -5.47 10.71 -5.16
CA PRO A 62 -4.93 11.27 -3.91
C PRO A 62 -3.61 12.01 -4.10
N VAL A 63 -2.74 11.49 -4.96
CA VAL A 63 -1.44 12.09 -5.26
C VAL A 63 -1.65 13.46 -5.93
N ASN A 64 -2.51 13.52 -6.96
CA ASN A 64 -2.79 14.76 -7.68
C ASN A 64 -3.47 15.79 -6.77
N SER A 65 -4.51 15.38 -6.04
CA SER A 65 -5.17 16.27 -5.07
C SER A 65 -4.20 16.85 -4.05
N THR A 66 -3.27 16.03 -3.53
CA THR A 66 -2.25 16.50 -2.58
C THR A 66 -1.29 17.49 -3.23
N ARG A 67 -0.87 17.23 -4.48
CA ARG A 67 0.01 18.14 -5.24
C ARG A 67 -0.65 19.48 -5.56
N ASP A 68 -1.95 19.46 -5.86
CA ASP A 68 -2.70 20.67 -6.19
C ASP A 68 -2.93 21.59 -4.97
N HIS A 69 -2.91 21.02 -3.74
CA HIS A 69 -3.30 21.77 -2.55
C HIS A 69 -2.16 22.01 -1.54
N LEU A 70 -1.06 21.25 -1.60
CA LEU A 70 0.03 21.36 -0.65
C LEU A 70 1.35 21.80 -1.29
N ASP A 71 1.98 22.80 -0.71
CA ASP A 71 3.36 23.17 -1.07
C ASP A 71 4.31 22.01 -0.77
N LYS A 72 5.26 21.76 -1.71
CA LYS A 72 6.24 20.67 -1.60
C LYS A 72 5.60 19.30 -1.35
N ALA A 73 4.46 19.05 -1.99
CA ALA A 73 3.66 17.85 -1.79
C ALA A 73 4.46 16.53 -1.92
N ASP A 74 5.40 16.45 -2.87
CA ASP A 74 6.21 15.25 -3.07
C ASP A 74 7.12 14.91 -1.88
N ASP A 75 7.51 15.91 -1.06
CA ASP A 75 8.26 15.68 0.18
C ASP A 75 7.33 15.26 1.33
N LYS A 76 6.03 15.57 1.25
CA LYS A 76 5.00 15.26 2.26
C LYS A 76 4.27 13.95 1.98
N ILE A 77 4.16 13.53 0.72
CA ILE A 77 3.52 12.26 0.35
C ILE A 77 4.38 11.09 0.83
N VAL A 78 3.77 10.17 1.59
CA VAL A 78 4.40 8.93 2.04
C VAL A 78 3.57 7.76 1.54
N PHE A 79 4.17 6.92 0.69
CA PHE A 79 3.47 5.75 0.19
C PHE A 79 3.51 4.58 1.18
N ASP A 80 2.39 3.88 1.29
CA ASP A 80 2.29 2.69 2.11
C ASP A 80 3.15 1.56 1.54
N ARG A 81 4.08 1.09 2.38
CA ARG A 81 4.97 -0.03 2.07
C ARG A 81 4.22 -1.29 1.63
N TYR A 82 3.00 -1.51 2.13
CA TYR A 82 2.21 -2.68 1.77
C TYR A 82 1.89 -2.71 0.27
N TYR A 83 1.37 -1.61 -0.26
CA TYR A 83 1.00 -1.51 -1.67
C TYR A 83 2.22 -1.57 -2.60
N LEU A 84 3.34 -0.99 -2.18
CA LEU A 84 4.61 -1.12 -2.90
C LEU A 84 5.03 -2.58 -3.04
N MET A 85 4.92 -3.34 -1.95
CA MET A 85 5.24 -4.76 -1.97
C MET A 85 4.19 -5.58 -2.74
N GLU A 86 2.94 -5.12 -2.80
CA GLU A 86 1.88 -5.75 -3.60
C GLU A 86 2.18 -5.68 -5.09
N TYR A 87 2.62 -4.52 -5.61
CA TYR A 87 3.08 -4.37 -6.99
C TYR A 87 4.17 -5.40 -7.34
N MET A 88 5.18 -5.51 -6.51
CA MET A 88 6.26 -6.49 -6.71
C MET A 88 5.76 -7.94 -6.59
N THR A 89 4.84 -8.20 -5.70
CA THR A 89 4.22 -9.52 -5.52
C THR A 89 3.41 -9.90 -6.75
N GLY A 90 2.66 -8.96 -7.32
CA GLY A 90 1.96 -9.14 -8.60
C GLY A 90 2.91 -9.45 -9.76
N ALA A 91 4.03 -8.76 -9.84
CA ALA A 91 5.07 -9.01 -10.85
C ALA A 91 5.68 -10.42 -10.70
N VAL A 92 5.95 -10.87 -9.48
CA VAL A 92 6.44 -12.24 -9.21
C VAL A 92 5.41 -13.27 -9.66
N ASP A 93 4.12 -13.08 -9.34
CA ASP A 93 3.06 -14.02 -9.76
C ASP A 93 2.87 -14.03 -11.30
N ALA A 94 3.04 -12.89 -11.96
CA ALA A 94 3.01 -12.82 -13.42
C ALA A 94 4.16 -13.62 -14.06
N VAL A 95 5.40 -13.46 -13.55
CA VAL A 95 6.55 -14.26 -14.00
C VAL A 95 6.29 -15.74 -13.74
N ARG A 96 5.81 -16.11 -12.55
CA ARG A 96 5.47 -17.49 -12.22
C ARG A 96 4.43 -18.08 -13.19
N LYS A 97 3.38 -17.34 -13.50
CA LYS A 97 2.35 -17.80 -14.44
C LYS A 97 2.93 -18.04 -15.84
N GLN A 98 3.81 -17.15 -16.32
CA GLN A 98 4.48 -17.33 -17.60
C GLN A 98 5.37 -18.59 -17.61
N GLU A 99 6.18 -18.75 -16.57
CA GLU A 99 7.09 -19.89 -16.43
C GLU A 99 6.34 -21.21 -16.24
N ASN A 100 5.30 -21.24 -15.41
CA ASN A 100 4.43 -22.41 -15.23
C ASN A 100 3.72 -22.84 -16.53
N ARG A 101 3.31 -21.89 -17.37
CA ARG A 101 2.73 -22.20 -18.69
C ARG A 101 3.77 -22.87 -19.59
N ALA A 102 4.99 -22.34 -19.63
CA ALA A 102 6.06 -22.91 -20.44
C ALA A 102 6.43 -24.33 -19.97
N PHE A 103 6.54 -24.55 -18.67
CA PHE A 103 6.82 -25.85 -18.07
C PHE A 103 5.68 -26.86 -18.35
N SER A 104 4.43 -26.45 -18.16
CA SER A 104 3.25 -27.28 -18.40
C SER A 104 3.12 -27.70 -19.87
N ALA A 105 3.50 -26.83 -20.81
CA ALA A 105 3.54 -27.16 -22.24
C ALA A 105 4.58 -28.25 -22.55
N GLY A 106 5.67 -28.32 -21.76
CA GLY A 106 6.68 -29.40 -21.81
C GLY A 106 6.36 -30.61 -20.93
N GLY A 107 5.16 -30.66 -20.32
CA GLY A 107 4.74 -31.76 -19.44
C GLY A 107 5.19 -31.63 -17.97
N ASP A 108 5.97 -30.60 -17.62
CA ASP A 108 6.43 -30.36 -16.26
C ASP A 108 5.39 -29.53 -15.46
N LYS A 109 4.91 -30.10 -14.36
CA LYS A 109 3.93 -29.48 -13.44
C LYS A 109 4.54 -29.00 -12.12
N SER A 110 5.86 -28.93 -12.01
CA SER A 110 6.59 -28.61 -10.76
C SER A 110 6.16 -27.27 -10.14
N LEU A 111 5.87 -26.26 -10.96
CA LEU A 111 5.40 -24.95 -10.52
C LEU A 111 3.88 -24.85 -10.26
N SER A 112 3.12 -25.91 -10.56
CA SER A 112 1.68 -25.94 -10.34
C SER A 112 1.38 -25.93 -8.83
N GLY A 113 0.39 -25.09 -8.41
CA GLY A 113 0.04 -24.96 -6.99
C GLY A 113 1.06 -24.19 -6.11
N THR A 114 2.14 -23.65 -6.69
CA THR A 114 3.19 -22.96 -5.92
C THR A 114 2.93 -21.47 -5.66
N LYS A 115 1.79 -20.92 -6.12
CA LYS A 115 1.50 -19.47 -6.01
C LYS A 115 1.84 -18.91 -4.62
N TYR A 116 1.30 -19.50 -3.58
CA TYR A 116 1.44 -18.96 -2.22
C TYR A 116 2.87 -19.04 -1.67
N LEU A 117 3.72 -19.95 -2.15
CA LEU A 117 5.13 -20.00 -1.75
C LEU A 117 5.87 -18.71 -2.12
N TRP A 118 5.59 -18.17 -3.30
CA TRP A 118 6.25 -16.98 -3.84
C TRP A 118 5.69 -15.66 -3.30
N LEU A 119 4.48 -15.68 -2.71
CA LEU A 119 3.88 -14.51 -2.07
C LEU A 119 4.51 -14.21 -0.71
N TYR A 120 4.93 -15.24 0.03
CA TYR A 120 5.58 -15.04 1.32
C TYR A 120 6.89 -14.24 1.19
N SER A 121 7.20 -13.49 2.25
CA SER A 121 8.57 -13.04 2.50
C SER A 121 9.39 -14.18 3.10
N GLU A 122 10.70 -14.09 3.00
CA GLU A 122 11.60 -15.10 3.60
C GLU A 122 11.33 -15.28 5.10
N VAL A 123 11.10 -14.18 5.82
CA VAL A 123 10.83 -14.19 7.28
C VAL A 123 9.49 -14.83 7.63
N ASN A 124 8.47 -14.67 6.76
CA ASN A 124 7.11 -15.15 7.02
C ASN A 124 6.82 -16.50 6.34
N LEU A 125 7.82 -17.15 5.75
CA LEU A 125 7.63 -18.43 5.10
C LEU A 125 7.37 -19.51 6.17
N PRO A 126 6.19 -20.18 6.15
CA PRO A 126 5.88 -21.25 7.10
C PRO A 126 6.89 -22.38 7.04
N GLU A 127 7.23 -22.96 8.17
CA GLU A 127 8.25 -24.00 8.28
C GLU A 127 7.98 -25.20 7.37
N ARG A 128 6.72 -25.64 7.30
CA ARG A 128 6.27 -26.71 6.38
C ARG A 128 6.55 -26.46 4.89
N HIS A 129 6.92 -25.25 4.51
CA HIS A 129 7.19 -24.87 3.12
C HIS A 129 8.66 -24.57 2.85
N ARG A 130 9.52 -24.58 3.89
CA ARG A 130 10.91 -24.16 3.75
C ARG A 130 11.71 -25.07 2.82
N ASP A 131 11.63 -26.39 3.01
CA ASP A 131 12.39 -27.34 2.18
C ASP A 131 11.97 -27.29 0.71
N ARG A 132 10.66 -27.29 0.48
CA ARG A 132 10.11 -27.14 -0.88
C ARG A 132 10.50 -25.81 -1.52
N PHE A 133 10.49 -24.73 -0.74
CA PHE A 133 10.90 -23.42 -1.23
C PHE A 133 12.41 -23.38 -1.52
N ALA A 134 13.23 -23.97 -0.66
CA ALA A 134 14.67 -24.04 -0.83
C ALA A 134 15.06 -24.79 -2.11
N SER A 135 14.38 -25.90 -2.44
CA SER A 135 14.60 -26.63 -3.69
C SER A 135 14.33 -25.79 -4.94
N PHE A 136 13.27 -24.95 -4.92
CA PHE A 136 12.97 -24.04 -6.02
C PHE A 136 13.93 -22.85 -6.09
N ARG A 137 14.35 -22.30 -4.93
CA ARG A 137 15.27 -21.16 -4.85
C ARG A 137 16.66 -21.50 -5.38
N GLY A 138 17.11 -22.73 -5.19
CA GLY A 138 18.43 -23.22 -5.68
C GLY A 138 18.47 -23.52 -7.17
N GLY A 139 17.31 -23.54 -7.86
CA GLY A 139 17.20 -23.77 -9.30
C GLY A 139 17.32 -22.49 -10.12
N ASP A 140 17.51 -22.63 -11.43
CA ASP A 140 17.56 -21.51 -12.39
C ASP A 140 16.16 -21.03 -12.80
N LEU A 141 15.26 -20.87 -11.82
CA LEU A 141 13.90 -20.43 -12.08
C LEU A 141 13.83 -18.91 -12.23
N ARG A 142 13.16 -18.45 -13.29
CA ARG A 142 12.84 -17.05 -13.50
C ARG A 142 11.99 -16.50 -12.36
N THR A 143 11.08 -17.30 -11.82
CA THR A 143 10.26 -16.99 -10.65
C THR A 143 11.10 -16.77 -9.38
N ALA A 144 12.11 -17.61 -9.14
CA ALA A 144 13.04 -17.46 -8.00
C ALA A 144 13.82 -16.14 -8.09
N ARG A 145 14.28 -15.78 -9.29
CA ARG A 145 14.97 -14.51 -9.54
C ARG A 145 14.03 -13.31 -9.32
N ALA A 146 12.79 -13.37 -9.81
CA ALA A 146 11.78 -12.34 -9.56
C ALA A 146 11.51 -12.16 -8.06
N TRP A 147 11.38 -13.26 -7.34
CA TRP A 147 11.21 -13.25 -5.88
C TRP A 147 12.41 -12.63 -5.16
N ALA A 148 13.63 -12.97 -5.54
CA ALA A 148 14.84 -12.39 -4.96
C ALA A 148 14.90 -10.86 -5.16
N ILE A 149 14.47 -10.36 -6.33
CA ILE A 149 14.36 -8.93 -6.61
C ILE A 149 13.31 -8.29 -5.69
N LYS A 150 12.15 -8.92 -5.50
CA LYS A 150 11.12 -8.47 -4.56
C LYS A 150 11.65 -8.39 -3.13
N GLU A 151 12.31 -9.43 -2.64
CA GLU A 151 12.86 -9.43 -1.27
C GLU A 151 13.98 -8.39 -1.10
N ARG A 152 14.80 -8.16 -2.13
CA ARG A 152 15.83 -7.11 -2.07
C ARG A 152 15.22 -5.72 -1.90
N LEU A 153 14.08 -5.40 -2.53
CA LEU A 153 13.37 -4.14 -2.30
C LEU A 153 12.95 -3.97 -0.83
N ARG A 154 12.52 -5.06 -0.18
CA ARG A 154 12.09 -5.06 1.22
C ARG A 154 13.13 -4.47 2.17
N HIS A 155 14.41 -4.65 1.88
CA HIS A 155 15.50 -4.09 2.68
C HIS A 155 15.60 -2.56 2.61
N LEU A 156 14.89 -1.90 1.70
CA LEU A 156 14.85 -0.43 1.62
C LEU A 156 14.48 0.19 2.97
N TRP A 157 13.48 -0.38 3.66
CA TRP A 157 12.95 0.16 4.91
C TRP A 157 13.78 -0.22 6.16
N SER A 158 14.84 -1.02 6.02
CA SER A 158 15.76 -1.32 7.12
C SER A 158 16.80 -0.20 7.34
N TYR A 159 16.98 0.68 6.37
CA TYR A 159 17.91 1.79 6.49
C TYR A 159 17.37 2.91 7.38
N LYS A 160 18.27 3.55 8.13
CA LYS A 160 17.93 4.70 8.99
C LYS A 160 18.08 6.05 8.28
N ARG A 161 19.00 6.15 7.33
CA ARG A 161 19.34 7.40 6.63
C ARG A 161 18.86 7.36 5.17
N ARG A 162 18.24 8.46 4.71
CA ARG A 162 17.73 8.61 3.35
C ARG A 162 18.77 8.26 2.28
N GLY A 163 19.99 8.79 2.38
CA GLY A 163 21.03 8.55 1.37
C GLY A 163 21.41 7.07 1.20
N TRP A 164 21.35 6.27 2.26
CA TRP A 164 21.54 4.82 2.14
C TRP A 164 20.34 4.15 1.48
N GLY A 165 19.13 4.61 1.76
CA GLY A 165 17.91 4.18 1.07
C GLY A 165 17.97 4.47 -0.42
N GLU A 166 18.33 5.69 -0.82
CA GLU A 166 18.50 6.09 -2.22
C GLU A 166 19.55 5.24 -2.94
N LYS A 167 20.70 5.02 -2.30
CA LYS A 167 21.77 4.15 -2.86
C LYS A 167 21.28 2.71 -3.02
N HIS A 168 20.53 2.18 -2.04
CA HIS A 168 19.92 0.86 -2.12
C HIS A 168 18.91 0.78 -3.25
N PHE A 169 17.98 1.74 -3.34
CA PHE A 169 16.93 1.78 -4.36
C PHE A 169 17.53 1.87 -5.77
N ARG A 170 18.56 2.70 -5.98
CA ARG A 170 19.27 2.81 -7.27
C ARG A 170 19.86 1.48 -7.72
N ARG A 171 20.54 0.75 -6.81
CA ARG A 171 21.13 -0.57 -7.11
C ARG A 171 20.04 -1.62 -7.37
N TRP A 172 18.97 -1.59 -6.59
CA TRP A 172 17.82 -2.45 -6.78
C TRP A 172 17.14 -2.18 -8.12
N TYR A 173 16.90 -0.92 -8.47
CA TYR A 173 16.28 -0.51 -9.72
C TYR A 173 17.09 -0.98 -10.93
N PHE A 174 18.42 -0.80 -10.89
CA PHE A 174 19.30 -1.32 -11.92
C PHE A 174 19.14 -2.83 -12.09
N TRP A 175 19.19 -3.59 -11.01
CA TRP A 175 19.01 -5.04 -11.08
C TRP A 175 17.63 -5.44 -11.61
N ALA A 176 16.56 -4.82 -11.14
CA ALA A 176 15.20 -5.09 -11.57
C ALA A 176 15.01 -4.82 -13.08
N THR A 177 15.49 -3.68 -13.59
CA THR A 177 15.35 -3.29 -15.00
C THR A 177 16.24 -4.11 -15.94
N HIS A 178 17.33 -4.69 -15.47
CA HIS A 178 18.23 -5.57 -16.25
C HIS A 178 17.93 -7.07 -16.04
N SER A 179 16.84 -7.40 -15.34
CA SER A 179 16.47 -8.79 -15.04
C SER A 179 15.99 -9.60 -16.26
N ARG A 180 15.60 -8.94 -17.35
CA ARG A 180 14.90 -9.53 -18.51
C ARG A 180 13.57 -10.19 -18.16
N LEU A 181 12.97 -9.79 -17.04
CA LEU A 181 11.64 -10.24 -16.58
C LEU A 181 10.66 -9.08 -16.74
N GLN A 182 9.93 -9.03 -17.87
CA GLN A 182 9.13 -7.86 -18.21
C GLN A 182 8.19 -7.41 -17.08
N PRO A 183 7.43 -8.29 -16.39
CA PRO A 183 6.58 -7.86 -15.27
C PRO A 183 7.35 -7.17 -14.13
N VAL A 184 8.60 -7.61 -13.89
CA VAL A 184 9.47 -6.99 -12.86
C VAL A 184 9.99 -5.64 -13.31
N VAL A 185 10.35 -5.53 -14.60
CA VAL A 185 10.80 -4.27 -15.21
C VAL A 185 9.70 -3.22 -15.13
N ASP A 186 8.46 -3.59 -15.47
CA ASP A 186 7.32 -2.68 -15.46
C ASP A 186 6.99 -2.22 -14.03
N ALA A 187 6.96 -3.15 -13.08
CA ALA A 187 6.78 -2.81 -11.67
C ALA A 187 7.89 -1.88 -11.15
N ALA A 188 9.15 -2.14 -11.52
CA ALA A 188 10.26 -1.29 -11.11
C ALA A 188 10.15 0.13 -11.69
N ARG A 189 9.71 0.28 -12.94
CA ARG A 189 9.46 1.58 -13.57
C ARG A 189 8.35 2.35 -12.86
N THR A 190 7.25 1.69 -12.54
CA THR A 190 6.17 2.30 -11.74
C THR A 190 6.69 2.81 -10.41
N LEU A 191 7.46 1.98 -9.67
CA LEU A 191 8.05 2.41 -8.40
C LEU A 191 9.03 3.58 -8.55
N LYS A 192 9.75 3.64 -9.68
CA LYS A 192 10.66 4.76 -9.97
C LYS A 192 9.91 6.09 -10.19
N CYS A 193 8.74 6.06 -10.83
CA CYS A 193 7.91 7.26 -10.98
C CYS A 193 7.46 7.84 -9.62
N HIS A 194 7.39 7.00 -8.60
CA HIS A 194 6.98 7.37 -7.24
C HIS A 194 8.15 7.47 -6.24
N GLU A 195 9.40 7.56 -6.73
CA GLU A 195 10.60 7.53 -5.87
C GLU A 195 10.59 8.61 -4.79
N ALA A 196 10.13 9.82 -5.08
CA ALA A 196 10.06 10.91 -4.12
C ALA A 196 9.26 10.50 -2.86
N GLY A 197 8.03 10.00 -3.03
CA GLY A 197 7.18 9.53 -1.93
C GLY A 197 7.69 8.25 -1.24
N LEU A 198 8.52 7.43 -1.93
CA LEU A 198 9.26 6.34 -1.31
C LEU A 198 10.34 6.86 -0.35
N MET A 199 11.04 7.93 -0.75
CA MET A 199 12.14 8.50 0.00
C MET A 199 11.66 9.43 1.12
N SER A 200 10.47 10.03 1.02
CA SER A 200 9.85 10.82 2.10
C SER A 200 9.57 9.99 3.36
N TYR A 201 9.43 8.66 3.23
CA TYR A 201 9.39 7.74 4.39
C TYR A 201 10.54 7.97 5.37
N PHE A 202 11.75 8.32 4.89
CA PHE A 202 12.90 8.52 5.75
C PHE A 202 12.83 9.81 6.58
N ALA A 203 12.07 10.80 6.13
CA ALA A 203 11.80 12.02 6.87
C ALA A 203 10.69 11.82 7.91
N HIS A 204 9.56 11.25 7.49
CA HIS A 204 8.35 11.21 8.29
C HIS A 204 8.19 9.92 9.11
N ARG A 205 8.80 8.81 8.68
CA ARG A 205 8.70 7.49 9.30
C ARG A 205 7.28 7.04 9.63
N VAL A 206 6.33 7.51 8.87
CA VAL A 206 4.93 7.15 9.01
C VAL A 206 4.75 5.70 8.60
N GLY A 207 4.26 4.88 9.52
CA GLY A 207 3.97 3.47 9.28
C GLY A 207 2.47 3.24 9.12
N ASN A 208 2.12 2.16 8.44
CA ASN A 208 0.72 1.81 8.15
C ASN A 208 -0.04 1.19 9.35
N ALA A 209 0.55 1.13 10.53
CA ALA A 209 -0.09 0.52 11.70
C ALA A 209 -1.38 1.25 12.10
N GLY A 210 -1.39 2.59 12.01
CA GLY A 210 -2.58 3.42 12.26
C GLY A 210 -3.70 3.15 11.28
N ALA A 211 -3.41 3.17 9.99
CA ALA A 211 -4.38 2.90 8.93
C ALA A 211 -4.96 1.47 9.04
N LYS A 212 -4.12 0.45 9.29
CA LYS A 212 -4.59 -0.92 9.50
C LYS A 212 -5.52 -1.04 10.71
N ARG A 213 -5.17 -0.39 11.82
CA ARG A 213 -6.03 -0.36 13.02
C ARG A 213 -7.38 0.28 12.72
N LEU A 214 -7.37 1.44 12.05
CA LEU A 214 -8.59 2.14 11.64
C LEU A 214 -9.43 1.25 10.72
N ASN A 215 -8.82 0.62 9.74
CA ASN A 215 -9.48 -0.29 8.81
C ASN A 215 -10.16 -1.47 9.50
N SER A 216 -9.50 -2.06 10.48
CA SER A 216 -10.06 -3.14 11.28
C SER A 216 -11.28 -2.67 12.10
N ARG A 217 -11.22 -1.44 12.66
CA ARG A 217 -12.35 -0.84 13.39
C ARG A 217 -13.53 -0.53 12.46
N ILE A 218 -13.27 0.03 11.27
CA ILE A 218 -14.32 0.27 10.25
C ILE A 218 -14.98 -1.06 9.84
N GLN A 219 -14.17 -2.10 9.62
CA GLN A 219 -14.70 -3.42 9.31
C GLN A 219 -15.52 -4.02 10.46
N ALA A 220 -15.10 -3.84 11.70
CA ALA A 220 -15.86 -4.28 12.87
C ALA A 220 -17.23 -3.60 12.95
N ILE A 221 -17.32 -2.28 12.72
CA ILE A 221 -18.59 -1.55 12.65
C ILE A 221 -19.51 -2.17 11.59
N ARG A 222 -18.97 -2.48 10.41
CA ARG A 222 -19.74 -3.08 9.32
C ARG A 222 -20.26 -4.49 9.68
N VAL A 223 -19.41 -5.31 10.29
CA VAL A 223 -19.75 -6.69 10.68
C VAL A 223 -20.78 -6.69 11.80
N SER A 224 -20.63 -5.85 12.83
CA SER A 224 -21.56 -5.75 13.95
C SER A 224 -22.98 -5.37 13.49
N ALA A 225 -23.08 -4.53 12.47
CA ALA A 225 -24.37 -4.15 11.87
C ALA A 225 -24.88 -5.18 10.83
N ARG A 226 -24.19 -6.31 10.63
CA ARG A 226 -24.49 -7.28 9.55
C ARG A 226 -24.52 -6.63 8.15
N GLY A 227 -23.77 -5.54 7.96
CA GLY A 227 -23.71 -4.71 6.77
C GLY A 227 -24.65 -3.50 6.83
N TYR A 228 -24.47 -2.61 5.87
CA TYR A 228 -25.28 -1.40 5.72
C TYR A 228 -25.91 -1.39 4.32
N ARG A 229 -27.23 -1.20 4.25
CA ARG A 229 -27.93 -1.00 2.96
C ARG A 229 -27.76 0.42 2.43
N ASN A 230 -27.65 1.39 3.35
CA ASN A 230 -27.49 2.81 3.03
C ASN A 230 -26.06 3.24 3.39
N ARG A 231 -25.36 3.83 2.40
CA ARG A 231 -23.99 4.32 2.55
C ARG A 231 -23.91 5.47 3.57
N GLU A 232 -24.89 6.36 3.60
CA GLU A 232 -24.87 7.47 4.54
C GLU A 232 -24.99 6.99 6.00
N HIS A 233 -25.80 5.98 6.26
CA HIS A 233 -25.84 5.34 7.58
C HIS A 233 -24.50 4.71 7.97
N PHE A 234 -23.79 4.12 7.01
CA PHE A 234 -22.46 3.58 7.26
C PHE A 234 -21.45 4.69 7.58
N LYS A 235 -21.46 5.79 6.82
CA LYS A 235 -20.61 6.96 7.09
C LYS A 235 -20.93 7.56 8.47
N THR A 236 -22.22 7.70 8.81
CA THR A 236 -22.65 8.18 10.13
C THR A 236 -22.12 7.29 11.24
N ALA A 237 -22.21 5.97 11.09
CA ALA A 237 -21.68 5.03 12.08
C ALA A 237 -20.15 5.14 12.22
N ILE A 238 -19.43 5.31 11.10
CA ILE A 238 -17.97 5.54 11.15
C ILE A 238 -17.67 6.83 11.92
N TRP A 239 -18.36 7.94 11.61
CA TRP A 239 -18.21 9.20 12.32
C TRP A 239 -18.50 9.07 13.81
N PHE A 240 -19.59 8.43 14.18
CA PHE A 240 -19.98 8.25 15.57
C PHE A 240 -18.93 7.49 16.39
N HIS A 241 -18.39 6.40 15.82
CA HIS A 241 -17.45 5.55 16.54
C HIS A 241 -15.99 5.99 16.41
N LEU A 242 -15.63 6.71 15.37
CA LEU A 242 -14.23 6.96 14.99
C LEU A 242 -13.89 8.43 14.73
N GLY A 243 -14.87 9.33 14.79
CA GLY A 243 -14.69 10.77 14.53
C GLY A 243 -14.20 11.59 15.72
N GLY A 244 -13.80 10.95 16.82
CA GLY A 244 -13.29 11.66 18.00
C GLY A 244 -14.34 12.48 18.74
N LEU A 245 -15.62 12.14 18.62
CA LEU A 245 -16.71 12.88 19.28
C LEU A 245 -16.58 12.79 20.79
N GLN A 246 -16.61 13.93 21.46
CA GLN A 246 -16.75 14.02 22.93
C GLN A 246 -18.24 13.92 23.28
N LEU A 247 -18.68 12.73 23.64
CA LEU A 247 -20.09 12.44 23.94
C LEU A 247 -20.43 12.60 25.43
N TYR A 248 -19.45 12.85 26.27
CA TYR A 248 -19.68 13.11 27.68
C TYR A 248 -19.85 14.62 27.90
N PRO A 249 -20.87 15.03 28.69
CA PRO A 249 -20.99 16.43 29.08
C PRO A 249 -19.73 16.84 29.83
N ALA A 250 -19.24 18.05 29.54
CA ALA A 250 -18.16 18.60 30.35
C ALA A 250 -18.62 18.59 31.81
N THR A 251 -17.86 17.94 32.66
CA THR A 251 -18.11 17.99 34.11
C THR A 251 -18.00 19.46 34.54
N PRO A 252 -19.00 20.01 35.28
CA PRO A 252 -19.01 21.40 35.67
C PRO A 252 -17.82 21.74 36.56
#